data_1cc702e5fb391aae61e97a419837c211
#
_entry.id   1cc702e5fb391aae61e97a419837c211
#
_cell.length_a   1.000
_cell.length_b   1.000
_cell.length_c   1.000
_cell.angle_alpha   90.00
_cell.angle_beta   90.00
_cell.angle_gamma   90.00
#
_symmetry.space_group_name_H-M   'P 1'
#
loop_
_entity.id
_entity.type
_entity.pdbx_description
1 polymer ?
#
loop_
_entity_poly.entity_id
_entity_poly.type
_entity_poly.pdbx_seq_one_letter_code
_entity_poly.pdbx_strand_id
1 'polypeptide(L)'
;TNPCGEIWLEAYGCCDLGAINLSQHINNEGTDFDWDAINDSVNLGVRFLDNVLDVNTYPLAEIERNCKDVRRIGLGVMGLGHALVKLGLRYDRADGRKKVDQVFNFMKKKSYEASTYLSAEKGCFPAFKSEPFLESGFCQTLTQSMRSKIKEYGMRNCAVLTIAPTGTTSILAGTSSGIEPIFAPGYRRIYYRDAEDSNDRVLQQEVVIDPLFEQLWRASGDMEELASVFVGAMDIDVESHLRMQAICQKHIDNAVSKTINVPTDYPVETFGEMMLKYGPQLKGTTVYRSGSRGNEPLSPMTAQEAIDYLENEQDALIGAAMSDCPSGTCEIGSPEPQAENITTE
;
A
#
# COMPACT_ATOMS: atom_id res chain seq x y z
N THR A 1 10.86 -13.98 10.98
CA THR A 1 10.23 -12.91 10.18
C THR A 1 10.58 -11.56 10.76
N ASN A 2 10.40 -10.51 9.96
CA ASN A 2 10.34 -9.14 10.46
C ASN A 2 9.02 -8.90 11.25
N PRO A 3 8.85 -7.76 11.98
CA PRO A 3 7.69 -7.52 12.84
C PRO A 3 6.34 -7.59 12.11
N CYS A 4 6.27 -7.15 10.85
CA CYS A 4 5.02 -7.10 10.08
C CYS A 4 4.76 -8.36 9.24
N GLY A 5 5.67 -9.34 9.25
CA GLY A 5 5.46 -10.67 8.68
C GLY A 5 5.56 -10.79 7.16
N GLU A 6 5.96 -9.72 6.44
CA GLU A 6 6.07 -9.73 4.98
C GLU A 6 7.36 -10.38 4.47
N ILE A 7 8.34 -10.67 5.34
CA ILE A 7 9.61 -11.27 4.94
C ILE A 7 10.06 -12.33 5.90
N TRP A 8 10.42 -13.49 5.36
CA TRP A 8 11.10 -14.58 6.04
C TRP A 8 12.57 -14.50 5.74
N LEU A 9 13.38 -14.27 6.78
CA LEU A 9 14.80 -14.03 6.66
C LEU A 9 15.60 -15.16 7.27
N GLU A 10 16.70 -15.49 6.64
CA GLU A 10 17.80 -16.27 7.19
C GLU A 10 18.56 -15.45 8.24
N ALA A 11 19.49 -16.09 8.96
CA ALA A 11 20.33 -15.41 9.93
C ALA A 11 21.13 -14.28 9.25
N TYR A 12 21.15 -13.10 9.88
CA TYR A 12 21.76 -11.87 9.36
C TYR A 12 21.15 -11.36 8.05
N GLY A 13 20.01 -11.89 7.64
CA GLY A 13 19.28 -11.39 6.48
C GLY A 13 18.59 -10.06 6.77
N CYS A 14 18.55 -9.18 5.81
CA CYS A 14 17.69 -8.00 5.83
C CYS A 14 16.96 -7.83 4.50
N CYS A 15 15.99 -6.97 4.48
CA CYS A 15 15.25 -6.66 3.28
C CYS A 15 15.25 -5.17 3.00
N ASP A 16 15.50 -4.88 1.74
CA ASP A 16 15.41 -3.56 1.16
C ASP A 16 14.04 -3.42 0.49
N LEU A 17 13.22 -2.46 0.97
CA LEU A 17 11.81 -2.34 0.65
C LEU A 17 11.50 -1.13 -0.21
N GLY A 18 10.67 -1.31 -1.24
CA GLY A 18 10.08 -0.25 -2.04
C GLY A 18 8.60 -0.52 -2.31
N ALA A 19 7.83 0.53 -2.60
CA ALA A 19 6.41 0.39 -2.89
C ALA A 19 5.99 1.32 -4.04
N ILE A 20 5.32 0.74 -5.05
CA ILE A 20 4.71 1.46 -6.17
C ILE A 20 3.33 1.95 -5.74
N ASN A 21 3.03 3.24 -5.91
CA ASN A 21 1.69 3.77 -5.63
C ASN A 21 0.74 3.45 -6.78
N LEU A 22 -0.01 2.35 -6.67
CA LEU A 22 -0.94 1.91 -7.70
C LEU A 22 -2.05 2.93 -8.01
N SER A 23 -2.41 3.79 -7.05
CA SER A 23 -3.45 4.82 -7.27
C SER A 23 -3.02 5.92 -8.25
N GLN A 24 -1.74 6.00 -8.58
CA GLN A 24 -1.15 6.90 -9.57
C GLN A 24 -0.88 6.22 -10.92
N HIS A 25 -1.21 4.94 -11.05
CA HIS A 25 -0.99 4.13 -12.25
C HIS A 25 -2.32 3.71 -12.90
N ILE A 26 -3.27 4.62 -12.91
CA ILE A 26 -4.55 4.46 -13.61
C ILE A 26 -4.42 5.19 -14.96
N ASN A 27 -4.93 4.58 -16.03
CA ASN A 27 -4.93 5.22 -17.36
C ASN A 27 -5.79 6.51 -17.36
N ASN A 28 -5.57 7.36 -18.35
CA ASN A 28 -6.23 8.67 -18.41
C ASN A 28 -7.78 8.58 -18.49
N GLU A 29 -8.30 7.48 -19.00
CA GLU A 29 -9.73 7.20 -19.10
C GLU A 29 -10.35 6.74 -17.77
N GLY A 30 -9.53 6.41 -16.77
CA GLY A 30 -9.99 5.88 -15.48
C GLY A 30 -10.56 4.45 -15.54
N THR A 31 -10.33 3.72 -16.64
CA THR A 31 -10.98 2.44 -16.93
C THR A 31 -10.11 1.21 -16.65
N ASP A 32 -8.80 1.39 -16.62
CA ASP A 32 -7.84 0.32 -16.36
C ASP A 32 -6.56 0.89 -15.74
N PHE A 33 -5.67 0.00 -15.31
CA PHE A 33 -4.31 0.38 -14.99
C PHE A 33 -3.55 0.84 -16.24
N ASP A 34 -2.64 1.79 -16.05
CA ASP A 34 -1.60 2.11 -17.03
C ASP A 34 -0.49 1.06 -16.94
N TRP A 35 -0.61 0.04 -17.79
CA TRP A 35 0.29 -1.11 -17.77
C TRP A 35 1.73 -0.77 -18.16
N ASP A 36 1.92 0.23 -19.01
CA ASP A 36 3.26 0.69 -19.42
C ASP A 36 3.92 1.47 -18.27
N ALA A 37 3.21 2.37 -17.62
CA ALA A 37 3.70 3.07 -16.44
C ALA A 37 4.01 2.12 -15.27
N ILE A 38 3.20 1.07 -15.05
CA ILE A 38 3.52 0.02 -14.06
C ILE A 38 4.78 -0.74 -14.47
N ASN A 39 4.94 -1.11 -15.74
CA ASN A 39 6.14 -1.79 -16.22
C ASN A 39 7.41 -0.96 -15.96
N ASP A 40 7.36 0.33 -16.27
CA ASP A 40 8.49 1.23 -16.08
C ASP A 40 8.83 1.40 -14.59
N SER A 41 7.81 1.57 -13.76
CA SER A 41 7.97 1.66 -12.30
C SER A 41 8.53 0.38 -11.70
N VAL A 42 8.12 -0.79 -12.18
CA VAL A 42 8.68 -2.10 -11.75
C VAL A 42 10.15 -2.21 -12.15
N ASN A 43 10.50 -1.91 -13.40
CA ASN A 43 11.88 -1.97 -13.88
C ASN A 43 12.80 -1.02 -13.10
N LEU A 44 12.35 0.22 -12.89
CA LEU A 44 13.07 1.21 -12.11
C LEU A 44 13.20 0.77 -10.64
N GLY A 45 12.11 0.30 -10.04
CA GLY A 45 12.08 -0.13 -8.63
C GLY A 45 13.01 -1.31 -8.36
N VAL A 46 13.01 -2.34 -9.21
CA VAL A 46 13.93 -3.48 -9.08
C VAL A 46 15.39 -3.04 -9.20
N ARG A 47 15.71 -2.21 -10.19
CA ARG A 47 17.07 -1.68 -10.38
C ARG A 47 17.49 -0.77 -9.21
N PHE A 48 16.59 0.08 -8.73
CA PHE A 48 16.87 0.98 -7.62
C PHE A 48 17.21 0.20 -6.35
N LEU A 49 16.36 -0.76 -5.97
CA LEU A 49 16.57 -1.58 -4.78
C LEU A 49 17.85 -2.45 -4.92
N ASP A 50 18.14 -3.01 -6.10
CA ASP A 50 19.40 -3.72 -6.32
C ASP A 50 20.62 -2.80 -6.11
N ASN A 51 20.55 -1.54 -6.55
CA ASN A 51 21.62 -0.57 -6.36
C ASN A 51 21.79 -0.15 -4.89
N VAL A 52 20.69 -0.06 -4.12
CA VAL A 52 20.74 0.25 -2.68
C VAL A 52 21.58 -0.80 -1.93
N LEU A 53 21.45 -2.08 -2.27
CA LEU A 53 22.28 -3.14 -1.68
C LEU A 53 23.79 -2.93 -1.88
N ASP A 54 24.18 -2.25 -2.96
CA ASP A 54 25.59 -1.97 -3.26
C ASP A 54 26.13 -0.74 -2.53
N VAL A 55 25.30 0.31 -2.37
CA VAL A 55 25.72 1.60 -1.77
C VAL A 55 25.46 1.70 -0.27
N ASN A 56 24.70 0.77 0.29
CA ASN A 56 24.34 0.78 1.71
C ASN A 56 25.55 0.55 2.63
N THR A 57 25.53 1.20 3.78
CA THR A 57 26.50 0.94 4.86
C THR A 57 25.90 -0.02 5.88
N TYR A 58 26.54 -1.16 6.06
CA TYR A 58 26.03 -2.22 6.92
C TYR A 58 26.69 -2.15 8.32
N PRO A 59 25.93 -2.27 9.41
CA PRO A 59 26.46 -2.17 10.77
C PRO A 59 27.32 -3.38 11.18
N LEU A 60 27.11 -4.55 10.56
CA LEU A 60 27.83 -5.78 10.82
C LEU A 60 28.29 -6.42 9.50
N ALA A 61 29.50 -6.98 9.49
CA ALA A 61 30.07 -7.63 8.31
C ALA A 61 29.28 -8.88 7.88
N GLU A 62 28.64 -9.58 8.83
CA GLU A 62 27.79 -10.73 8.57
C GLU A 62 26.51 -10.32 7.79
N ILE A 63 25.93 -9.17 8.13
CA ILE A 63 24.76 -8.62 7.42
C ILE A 63 25.18 -8.22 6.00
N GLU A 64 26.31 -7.49 5.86
CA GLU A 64 26.82 -7.11 4.55
C GLU A 64 27.04 -8.32 3.65
N ARG A 65 27.73 -9.34 4.18
CA ARG A 65 28.00 -10.57 3.43
C ARG A 65 26.70 -11.24 2.99
N ASN A 66 25.76 -11.46 3.92
CA ASN A 66 24.48 -12.08 3.58
C ASN A 66 23.72 -11.29 2.53
N CYS A 67 23.56 -9.97 2.74
CA CYS A 67 22.81 -9.11 1.80
C CYS A 67 23.43 -9.12 0.38
N LYS A 68 24.76 -9.09 0.29
CA LYS A 68 25.45 -9.13 -1.01
C LYS A 68 25.42 -10.53 -1.64
N ASP A 69 25.42 -11.60 -0.83
CA ASP A 69 25.39 -12.98 -1.32
C ASP A 69 24.02 -13.38 -1.88
N VAL A 70 22.93 -12.96 -1.25
CA VAL A 70 21.56 -13.33 -1.68
C VAL A 70 20.86 -12.22 -2.46
N ARG A 71 21.24 -10.97 -2.29
CA ARG A 71 20.66 -9.79 -2.95
C ARG A 71 19.13 -9.75 -2.90
N ARG A 72 18.57 -10.01 -1.72
CA ARG A 72 17.14 -9.98 -1.50
C ARG A 72 16.62 -8.56 -1.54
N ILE A 73 15.58 -8.33 -2.34
CA ILE A 73 14.82 -7.08 -2.39
C ILE A 73 13.34 -7.35 -2.16
N GLY A 74 12.58 -6.32 -1.87
CA GLY A 74 11.15 -6.40 -1.62
C GLY A 74 10.41 -5.24 -2.26
N LEU A 75 10.19 -5.31 -3.57
CA LEU A 75 9.33 -4.36 -4.26
C LEU A 75 7.86 -4.75 -4.04
N GLY A 76 7.08 -3.83 -3.53
CA GLY A 76 5.66 -4.00 -3.27
C GLY A 76 4.82 -2.89 -3.84
N VAL A 77 3.64 -2.70 -3.25
CA VAL A 77 2.70 -1.65 -3.64
C VAL A 77 2.14 -0.93 -2.42
N MET A 78 1.62 0.26 -2.64
CA MET A 78 0.68 0.98 -1.80
C MET A 78 -0.46 1.53 -2.67
N GLY A 79 -1.53 1.99 -2.07
CA GLY A 79 -2.64 2.61 -2.79
C GLY A 79 -3.56 1.64 -3.51
N LEU A 80 -3.57 0.34 -3.17
CA LEU A 80 -4.47 -0.61 -3.82
C LEU A 80 -5.95 -0.28 -3.56
N GLY A 81 -6.32 0.07 -2.32
CA GLY A 81 -7.70 0.46 -1.98
C GLY A 81 -8.16 1.66 -2.81
N HIS A 82 -7.35 2.72 -2.86
CA HIS A 82 -7.62 3.91 -3.68
C HIS A 82 -7.66 3.60 -5.18
N ALA A 83 -6.75 2.75 -5.68
CA ALA A 83 -6.75 2.35 -7.09
C ALA A 83 -8.04 1.64 -7.50
N LEU A 84 -8.55 0.73 -6.67
CA LEU A 84 -9.81 0.05 -6.94
C LEU A 84 -10.99 1.02 -6.98
N VAL A 85 -11.08 1.93 -6.01
CA VAL A 85 -12.14 2.96 -6.01
C VAL A 85 -12.07 3.83 -7.25
N LYS A 86 -10.88 4.31 -7.66
CA LYS A 86 -10.68 5.08 -8.89
C LYS A 86 -11.07 4.33 -10.16
N LEU A 87 -10.98 3.00 -10.15
CA LEU A 87 -11.41 2.13 -11.24
C LEU A 87 -12.91 1.78 -11.19
N GLY A 88 -13.66 2.34 -10.25
CA GLY A 88 -15.07 1.99 -10.06
C GLY A 88 -15.28 0.57 -9.51
N LEU A 89 -14.27 0.00 -8.85
CA LEU A 89 -14.28 -1.37 -8.35
C LEU A 89 -14.30 -1.40 -6.82
N ARG A 90 -15.13 -2.26 -6.28
CA ARG A 90 -15.21 -2.44 -4.84
C ARG A 90 -14.24 -3.52 -4.36
N TYR A 91 -13.54 -3.26 -3.26
CA TYR A 91 -12.48 -4.12 -2.72
C TYR A 91 -12.94 -5.54 -2.38
N ASP A 92 -14.13 -5.69 -1.80
CA ASP A 92 -14.70 -6.94 -1.30
C ASP A 92 -15.48 -7.75 -2.36
N ARG A 93 -15.54 -7.26 -3.63
CA ARG A 93 -16.26 -7.92 -4.71
C ARG A 93 -15.35 -8.73 -5.65
N ALA A 94 -15.97 -9.60 -6.42
CA ALA A 94 -15.25 -10.53 -7.30
C ALA A 94 -14.50 -9.82 -8.45
N ASP A 95 -15.07 -8.75 -8.98
CA ASP A 95 -14.47 -7.91 -10.04
C ASP A 95 -13.22 -7.17 -9.53
N GLY A 96 -13.28 -6.56 -8.34
CA GLY A 96 -12.12 -5.97 -7.70
C GLY A 96 -11.01 -7.00 -7.47
N ARG A 97 -11.34 -8.15 -6.90
CA ARG A 97 -10.38 -9.26 -6.72
C ARG A 97 -9.78 -9.76 -8.04
N LYS A 98 -10.56 -9.83 -9.11
CA LYS A 98 -10.08 -10.19 -10.44
C LYS A 98 -9.06 -9.18 -10.97
N LYS A 99 -9.32 -7.89 -10.77
CA LYS A 99 -8.39 -6.81 -11.16
C LYS A 99 -7.09 -6.91 -10.36
N VAL A 100 -7.17 -7.22 -9.07
CA VAL A 100 -5.99 -7.46 -8.21
C VAL A 100 -5.17 -8.66 -8.70
N ASP A 101 -5.79 -9.79 -9.01
CA ASP A 101 -5.10 -10.97 -9.59
C ASP A 101 -4.34 -10.59 -10.88
N GLN A 102 -4.94 -9.75 -11.74
CA GLN A 102 -4.32 -9.28 -12.98
C GLN A 102 -3.08 -8.41 -12.74
N VAL A 103 -3.18 -7.38 -11.90
CA VAL A 103 -2.06 -6.46 -11.66
C VAL A 103 -0.90 -7.15 -10.96
N PHE A 104 -1.17 -8.01 -9.97
CA PHE A 104 -0.10 -8.74 -9.29
C PHE A 104 0.55 -9.80 -10.18
N ASN A 105 -0.23 -10.48 -11.05
CA ASN A 105 0.35 -11.38 -12.07
C ASN A 105 1.25 -10.63 -13.06
N PHE A 106 0.86 -9.44 -13.47
CA PHE A 106 1.67 -8.58 -14.32
C PHE A 106 2.96 -8.16 -13.62
N MET A 107 2.88 -7.66 -12.39
CA MET A 107 4.05 -7.27 -11.59
C MET A 107 5.01 -8.44 -11.36
N LYS A 108 4.48 -9.65 -11.03
CA LYS A 108 5.28 -10.87 -10.92
C LYS A 108 6.10 -11.12 -12.18
N LYS A 109 5.45 -11.09 -13.34
CA LYS A 109 6.14 -11.31 -14.61
C LYS A 109 7.22 -10.27 -14.87
N LYS A 110 6.88 -8.98 -14.69
CA LYS A 110 7.78 -7.86 -15.02
C LYS A 110 8.96 -7.74 -14.06
N SER A 111 8.75 -7.99 -12.76
CA SER A 111 9.84 -7.94 -11.78
C SER A 111 10.85 -9.08 -11.96
N TYR A 112 10.39 -10.27 -12.33
CA TYR A 112 11.28 -11.38 -12.66
C TYR A 112 12.03 -11.15 -13.98
N GLU A 113 11.40 -10.56 -15.00
CA GLU A 113 12.07 -10.11 -16.21
C GLU A 113 13.14 -9.07 -15.88
N ALA A 114 12.84 -8.05 -15.07
CA ALA A 114 13.78 -7.02 -14.66
C ALA A 114 15.00 -7.59 -13.93
N SER A 115 14.78 -8.49 -12.94
CA SER A 115 15.88 -9.13 -12.21
C SER A 115 16.74 -10.04 -13.12
N THR A 116 16.13 -10.70 -14.09
CA THR A 116 16.85 -11.52 -15.09
C THR A 116 17.69 -10.65 -16.03
N TYR A 117 17.18 -9.50 -16.48
CA TYR A 117 17.96 -8.55 -17.28
C TYR A 117 19.11 -7.93 -16.48
N LEU A 118 18.89 -7.60 -15.20
CA LEU A 118 19.97 -7.16 -14.32
C LEU A 118 21.03 -8.24 -14.12
N SER A 119 20.63 -9.51 -14.07
CA SER A 119 21.57 -10.63 -14.00
C SER A 119 22.44 -10.72 -15.25
N ALA A 120 21.86 -10.55 -16.43
CA ALA A 120 22.63 -10.50 -17.68
C ALA A 120 23.60 -9.31 -17.73
N GLU A 121 23.22 -8.17 -17.13
CA GLU A 121 24.05 -6.94 -17.11
C GLU A 121 25.14 -6.97 -16.05
N LYS A 122 24.80 -7.40 -14.81
CA LYS A 122 25.65 -7.27 -13.61
C LYS A 122 26.08 -8.60 -12.98
N GLY A 123 25.67 -9.72 -13.54
CA GLY A 123 25.85 -11.09 -12.99
C GLY A 123 24.76 -11.49 -12.01
N CYS A 124 24.66 -12.80 -11.78
CA CYS A 124 23.73 -13.40 -10.81
C CYS A 124 24.06 -12.97 -9.37
N PHE A 125 23.11 -13.12 -8.46
CA PHE A 125 23.45 -13.06 -7.03
C PHE A 125 24.45 -14.19 -6.69
N PRO A 126 25.47 -13.93 -5.84
CA PRO A 126 26.58 -14.87 -5.63
C PRO A 126 26.15 -16.27 -5.19
N ALA A 127 25.13 -16.40 -4.37
CA ALA A 127 24.61 -17.69 -3.91
C ALA A 127 23.68 -18.40 -4.93
N PHE A 128 23.49 -17.86 -6.15
CA PHE A 128 22.60 -18.43 -7.17
C PHE A 128 23.03 -19.83 -7.61
N LYS A 129 22.08 -20.76 -7.57
CA LYS A 129 22.22 -22.10 -8.16
C LYS A 129 20.99 -22.37 -9.02
N SER A 130 21.17 -22.53 -10.32
CA SER A 130 20.08 -22.57 -11.30
C SER A 130 19.07 -23.68 -11.04
N GLU A 131 19.51 -24.93 -10.79
CA GLU A 131 18.61 -26.05 -10.61
C GLU A 131 17.74 -25.90 -9.33
N PRO A 132 18.30 -25.73 -8.11
CA PRO A 132 17.48 -25.54 -6.92
C PRO A 132 16.57 -24.31 -7.00
N PHE A 133 17.02 -23.24 -7.64
CA PHE A 133 16.20 -22.04 -7.81
C PHE A 133 14.96 -22.31 -8.67
N LEU A 134 15.16 -22.98 -9.82
CA LEU A 134 14.09 -23.32 -10.75
C LEU A 134 13.13 -24.38 -10.18
N GLU A 135 13.59 -25.25 -9.29
CA GLU A 135 12.78 -26.25 -8.60
C GLU A 135 11.95 -25.66 -7.44
N SER A 136 12.24 -24.43 -7.02
CA SER A 136 11.49 -23.79 -5.94
C SER A 136 10.00 -23.69 -6.26
N GLY A 137 9.15 -23.82 -5.24
CA GLY A 137 7.69 -23.79 -5.41
C GLY A 137 7.19 -22.53 -6.11
N PHE A 138 7.77 -21.37 -5.85
CA PHE A 138 7.38 -20.15 -6.51
C PHE A 138 7.79 -20.13 -7.99
N CYS A 139 9.00 -20.57 -8.33
CA CYS A 139 9.46 -20.63 -9.73
C CYS A 139 8.63 -21.60 -10.57
N GLN A 140 8.05 -22.66 -9.97
CA GLN A 140 7.14 -23.55 -10.66
C GLN A 140 5.83 -22.87 -11.09
N THR A 141 5.47 -21.72 -10.49
CA THR A 141 4.31 -20.90 -10.90
C THR A 141 4.61 -19.97 -12.06
N LEU A 142 5.88 -19.81 -12.46
CA LEU A 142 6.27 -18.98 -13.59
C LEU A 142 6.02 -19.67 -14.92
N THR A 143 5.84 -18.88 -15.99
CA THR A 143 5.69 -19.41 -17.33
C THR A 143 6.96 -20.17 -17.79
N GLN A 144 6.80 -21.13 -18.69
CA GLN A 144 7.95 -21.85 -19.27
C GLN A 144 8.96 -20.89 -19.91
N SER A 145 8.48 -19.85 -20.60
CA SER A 145 9.35 -18.83 -21.20
C SER A 145 10.17 -18.11 -20.13
N MET A 146 9.56 -17.73 -18.98
CA MET A 146 10.29 -17.06 -17.89
C MET A 146 11.33 -17.99 -17.27
N ARG A 147 10.97 -19.26 -17.01
CA ARG A 147 11.91 -20.27 -16.49
C ARG A 147 13.09 -20.50 -17.44
N SER A 148 12.84 -20.49 -18.77
CA SER A 148 13.92 -20.58 -19.78
C SER A 148 14.86 -19.38 -19.72
N LYS A 149 14.35 -18.15 -19.57
CA LYS A 149 15.17 -16.95 -19.37
C LYS A 149 16.01 -17.03 -18.10
N ILE A 150 15.42 -17.50 -16.99
CA ILE A 150 16.17 -17.68 -15.73
C ILE A 150 17.26 -18.73 -15.88
N LYS A 151 17.01 -19.81 -16.61
CA LYS A 151 18.03 -20.83 -16.90
C LYS A 151 19.20 -20.28 -17.72
N GLU A 152 18.92 -19.38 -18.65
CA GLU A 152 19.91 -18.79 -19.56
C GLU A 152 20.71 -17.67 -18.90
N TYR A 153 20.04 -16.74 -18.23
CA TYR A 153 20.66 -15.50 -17.71
C TYR A 153 20.82 -15.48 -16.18
N GLY A 154 20.18 -16.42 -15.47
CA GLY A 154 20.13 -16.44 -14.01
C GLY A 154 19.20 -15.38 -13.43
N MET A 155 19.37 -15.11 -12.13
CA MET A 155 18.64 -14.08 -11.39
C MET A 155 19.62 -13.16 -10.66
N ARG A 156 19.34 -11.85 -10.65
CA ARG A 156 20.11 -10.86 -9.90
C ARG A 156 19.77 -10.87 -8.41
N ASN A 157 18.55 -11.25 -8.04
CA ASN A 157 17.99 -11.20 -6.70
C ASN A 157 17.39 -12.55 -6.33
N CYS A 158 17.60 -13.03 -5.11
CA CYS A 158 17.04 -14.32 -4.65
C CYS A 158 15.52 -14.26 -4.45
N ALA A 159 14.99 -13.10 -4.13
CA ALA A 159 13.56 -12.78 -4.07
C ALA A 159 13.38 -11.30 -4.44
N VAL A 160 12.22 -10.96 -5.02
CA VAL A 160 12.02 -9.65 -5.67
C VAL A 160 10.81 -8.89 -5.12
N LEU A 161 9.71 -9.59 -4.85
CA LEU A 161 8.44 -8.97 -4.46
C LEU A 161 8.08 -9.23 -3.00
N THR A 162 7.51 -8.22 -2.34
CA THR A 162 6.89 -8.35 -1.02
C THR A 162 5.79 -7.31 -0.85
N ILE A 163 4.90 -7.51 0.09
CA ILE A 163 3.93 -6.47 0.46
C ILE A 163 4.19 -6.05 1.89
N ALA A 164 4.83 -4.90 2.03
CA ALA A 164 5.03 -4.21 3.30
C ALA A 164 3.79 -3.38 3.68
N PRO A 165 3.59 -3.04 4.96
CA PRO A 165 2.43 -2.24 5.40
C PRO A 165 2.40 -0.83 4.80
N THR A 166 3.54 -0.20 4.56
CA THR A 166 3.70 1.18 4.03
C THR A 166 2.98 2.28 4.86
N GLY A 167 2.78 2.06 6.17
CA GLY A 167 1.98 2.94 7.03
C GLY A 167 2.29 4.44 6.87
N THR A 168 3.50 4.88 7.25
CA THR A 168 3.92 6.29 7.13
C THR A 168 4.10 6.72 5.67
N THR A 169 4.66 5.85 4.83
CA THR A 169 4.94 6.17 3.42
C THR A 169 3.66 6.42 2.64
N SER A 170 2.60 5.65 2.89
CA SER A 170 1.31 5.85 2.22
C SER A 170 0.61 7.13 2.68
N ILE A 171 0.73 7.52 3.97
CA ILE A 171 0.22 8.80 4.47
C ILE A 171 0.90 9.96 3.77
N LEU A 172 2.25 9.93 3.65
CA LEU A 172 3.01 10.96 2.92
C LEU A 172 2.63 11.03 1.44
N ALA A 173 2.30 9.89 0.83
CA ALA A 173 1.88 9.80 -0.56
C ALA A 173 0.38 10.08 -0.78
N GLY A 174 -0.39 10.36 0.26
CA GLY A 174 -1.83 10.63 0.20
C GLY A 174 -2.65 9.47 -0.35
N THR A 175 -2.31 8.23 0.06
CA THR A 175 -2.96 7.02 -0.48
C THR A 175 -3.15 5.94 0.58
N SER A 176 -3.90 4.87 0.23
CA SER A 176 -4.11 3.72 1.13
C SER A 176 -2.85 2.89 1.33
N SER A 177 -2.72 2.24 2.49
CA SER A 177 -1.54 1.47 2.88
C SER A 177 -1.48 0.11 2.19
N GLY A 178 -0.34 -0.23 1.57
CA GLY A 178 -0.09 -1.56 1.01
C GLY A 178 -1.22 -2.06 0.12
N ILE A 179 -1.71 -3.24 0.47
CA ILE A 179 -2.92 -3.85 -0.11
C ILE A 179 -4.14 -3.74 0.81
N GLU A 180 -4.05 -2.92 1.86
CA GLU A 180 -5.20 -2.74 2.75
C GLU A 180 -6.36 -2.07 2.02
N PRO A 181 -7.62 -2.37 2.39
CA PRO A 181 -8.73 -1.53 1.99
C PRO A 181 -8.57 -0.14 2.62
N ILE A 182 -9.35 0.81 2.18
CA ILE A 182 -9.43 2.11 2.86
C ILE A 182 -9.92 1.88 4.29
N PHE A 183 -9.28 2.51 5.28
CA PHE A 183 -9.60 2.26 6.69
C PHE A 183 -11.04 2.62 7.01
N ALA A 184 -11.44 3.84 6.68
CA ALA A 184 -12.79 4.38 6.82
C ALA A 184 -12.91 5.67 5.99
N PRO A 185 -14.13 6.18 5.74
CA PRO A 185 -14.36 7.50 5.12
C PRO A 185 -13.64 8.65 5.82
N GLY A 186 -13.56 8.56 7.14
CA GLY A 186 -12.78 9.41 8.02
C GLY A 186 -12.50 8.68 9.32
N TYR A 187 -11.63 9.21 10.13
CA TYR A 187 -11.35 8.67 11.46
C TYR A 187 -10.92 9.75 12.44
N ARG A 188 -11.18 9.51 13.72
CA ARG A 188 -10.67 10.33 14.82
C ARG A 188 -9.36 9.71 15.28
N ARG A 189 -8.29 10.49 15.25
CA ARG A 189 -6.95 10.10 15.70
C ARG A 189 -6.69 10.72 17.08
N ILE A 190 -6.25 9.87 18.01
CA ILE A 190 -5.85 10.30 19.35
C ILE A 190 -4.34 10.07 19.47
N TYR A 191 -3.59 11.12 19.80
CA TYR A 191 -2.15 11.06 19.98
C TYR A 191 -1.66 12.03 21.05
N TYR A 192 -0.48 11.74 21.60
CA TYR A 192 0.16 12.63 22.56
C TYR A 192 1.13 13.56 21.82
N ARG A 193 1.03 14.85 22.10
CA ARG A 193 1.98 15.86 21.66
C ARG A 193 2.73 16.40 22.88
N ASP A 194 4.02 16.66 22.74
CA ASP A 194 4.79 17.34 23.77
C ASP A 194 4.28 18.80 23.87
N ALA A 195 4.02 19.25 25.09
CA ALA A 195 3.60 20.64 25.31
C ALA A 195 4.77 21.59 25.00
N GLU A 196 4.48 22.76 24.39
CA GLU A 196 5.52 23.69 23.93
C GLU A 196 6.37 24.26 25.08
N ASP A 197 5.84 24.31 26.32
CA ASP A 197 6.49 24.92 27.48
C ASP A 197 6.71 23.97 28.67
N SER A 198 6.48 22.68 28.55
CA SER A 198 6.66 21.73 29.64
C SER A 198 7.03 20.33 29.13
N ASN A 199 7.58 19.48 30.03
CA ASN A 199 7.80 18.06 29.76
C ASN A 199 6.50 17.22 29.79
N ASP A 200 5.34 17.88 29.83
CA ASP A 200 4.05 17.20 29.87
C ASP A 200 3.57 16.82 28.47
N ARG A 201 2.91 15.69 28.38
CA ARG A 201 2.27 15.22 27.16
C ARG A 201 0.80 15.57 27.19
N VAL A 202 0.35 16.32 26.19
CA VAL A 202 -1.05 16.69 26.02
C VAL A 202 -1.70 15.76 25.02
N LEU A 203 -2.86 15.20 25.41
CA LEU A 203 -3.68 14.38 24.52
C LEU A 203 -4.32 15.29 23.46
N GLN A 204 -4.03 14.99 22.19
CA GLN A 204 -4.63 15.64 21.03
C GLN A 204 -5.61 14.71 20.35
N GLN A 205 -6.69 15.28 19.85
CA GLN A 205 -7.64 14.57 18.99
C GLN A 205 -7.75 15.35 17.68
N GLU A 206 -7.66 14.63 16.58
CA GLU A 206 -7.73 15.16 15.22
C GLU A 206 -8.69 14.32 14.40
N VAL A 207 -9.50 14.96 13.56
CA VAL A 207 -10.32 14.30 12.55
C VAL A 207 -9.55 14.30 11.25
N VAL A 208 -9.45 13.13 10.64
CA VAL A 208 -8.81 12.95 9.34
C VAL A 208 -9.83 12.34 8.39
N ILE A 209 -10.15 13.04 7.31
CA ILE A 209 -11.00 12.53 6.23
C ILE A 209 -10.13 11.91 5.17
N ASP A 210 -10.55 10.76 4.63
CA ASP A 210 -9.85 10.15 3.49
C ASP A 210 -9.92 11.09 2.27
N PRO A 211 -8.77 11.47 1.68
CA PRO A 211 -8.75 12.48 0.62
C PRO A 211 -9.50 12.06 -0.65
N LEU A 212 -9.56 10.76 -0.94
CA LEU A 212 -10.32 10.27 -2.08
C LEU A 212 -11.82 10.26 -1.79
N PHE A 213 -12.22 9.94 -0.55
CA PHE A 213 -13.61 10.06 -0.11
C PHE A 213 -14.10 11.50 -0.23
N GLU A 214 -13.34 12.46 0.28
CA GLU A 214 -13.66 13.88 0.18
C GLU A 214 -13.78 14.32 -1.29
N GLN A 215 -12.80 13.95 -2.12
CA GLN A 215 -12.81 14.28 -3.55
C GLN A 215 -14.06 13.76 -4.26
N LEU A 216 -14.44 12.50 -4.01
CA LEU A 216 -15.61 11.88 -4.63
C LEU A 216 -16.91 12.49 -4.12
N TRP A 217 -17.01 12.74 -2.81
CA TRP A 217 -18.19 13.41 -2.23
C TRP A 217 -18.39 14.81 -2.82
N ARG A 218 -17.34 15.63 -2.88
CA ARG A 218 -17.40 16.97 -3.47
C ARG A 218 -17.72 16.96 -4.97
N ALA A 219 -17.40 15.90 -5.69
CA ALA A 219 -17.66 15.77 -7.12
C ALA A 219 -19.10 15.34 -7.43
N SER A 220 -19.66 14.39 -6.70
CA SER A 220 -20.99 13.80 -6.99
C SER A 220 -22.09 14.23 -6.03
N GLY A 221 -21.79 14.38 -4.75
CA GLY A 221 -22.78 14.57 -3.68
C GLY A 221 -23.74 13.40 -3.52
N ASP A 222 -23.41 12.23 -4.09
CA ASP A 222 -24.28 11.05 -4.13
C ASP A 222 -23.73 9.93 -3.26
N MET A 223 -24.41 9.67 -2.14
CA MET A 223 -24.08 8.61 -1.17
C MET A 223 -24.22 7.21 -1.76
N GLU A 224 -25.16 6.98 -2.67
CA GLU A 224 -25.39 5.66 -3.27
C GLU A 224 -24.26 5.34 -4.26
N GLU A 225 -23.87 6.31 -5.08
CA GLU A 225 -22.71 6.19 -5.96
C GLU A 225 -21.45 5.89 -5.15
N LEU A 226 -21.20 6.66 -4.08
CA LEU A 226 -20.05 6.50 -3.22
C LEU A 226 -20.00 5.10 -2.57
N ALA A 227 -21.12 4.65 -1.99
CA ALA A 227 -21.24 3.33 -1.36
C ALA A 227 -21.10 2.17 -2.36
N SER A 228 -21.30 2.41 -3.64
CA SER A 228 -21.13 1.39 -4.69
C SER A 228 -19.68 0.94 -4.85
N VAL A 229 -18.72 1.82 -4.58
CA VAL A 229 -17.27 1.58 -4.78
C VAL A 229 -16.47 1.66 -3.49
N PHE A 230 -16.89 2.49 -2.54
CA PHE A 230 -16.17 2.72 -1.28
C PHE A 230 -16.63 1.72 -0.21
N VAL A 231 -15.67 1.06 0.45
CA VAL A 231 -15.93 0.18 1.60
C VAL A 231 -14.81 0.35 2.62
N GLY A 232 -15.18 0.59 3.87
CA GLY A 232 -14.25 0.68 4.99
C GLY A 232 -13.71 -0.69 5.42
N ALA A 233 -12.52 -0.70 6.00
CA ALA A 233 -11.87 -1.95 6.42
C ALA A 233 -12.69 -2.77 7.43
N MET A 234 -13.50 -2.11 8.25
CA MET A 234 -14.34 -2.75 9.26
C MET A 234 -15.65 -3.30 8.70
N ASP A 235 -16.05 -2.88 7.49
CA ASP A 235 -17.27 -3.30 6.81
C ASP A 235 -17.05 -4.52 5.91
N ILE A 236 -15.78 -4.94 5.76
CA ILE A 236 -15.39 -6.10 4.96
C ILE A 236 -15.41 -7.36 5.83
N ASP A 237 -16.03 -8.42 5.32
CA ASP A 237 -16.07 -9.70 6.02
C ASP A 237 -14.68 -10.37 6.09
N VAL A 238 -14.49 -11.18 7.12
CA VAL A 238 -13.19 -11.86 7.42
C VAL A 238 -12.72 -12.70 6.24
N GLU A 239 -13.62 -13.40 5.57
CA GLU A 239 -13.25 -14.23 4.42
C GLU A 239 -12.75 -13.39 3.24
N SER A 240 -13.36 -12.23 2.98
CA SER A 240 -12.91 -11.31 1.92
C SER A 240 -11.52 -10.74 2.19
N HIS A 241 -11.16 -10.44 3.43
CA HIS A 241 -9.79 -10.09 3.82
C HIS A 241 -8.80 -11.22 3.48
N LEU A 242 -9.12 -12.46 3.89
CA LEU A 242 -8.26 -13.63 3.64
C LEU A 242 -8.13 -13.95 2.15
N ARG A 243 -9.22 -13.86 1.40
CA ARG A 243 -9.24 -14.05 -0.06
C ARG A 243 -8.33 -13.03 -0.77
N MET A 244 -8.41 -11.76 -0.39
CA MET A 244 -7.58 -10.73 -0.99
C MET A 244 -6.10 -10.99 -0.72
N GLN A 245 -5.74 -11.35 0.52
CA GLN A 245 -4.37 -11.70 0.87
C GLN A 245 -3.87 -12.92 0.10
N ALA A 246 -4.69 -13.98 -0.04
CA ALA A 246 -4.33 -15.19 -0.77
C ALA A 246 -4.10 -14.91 -2.27
N ILE A 247 -4.93 -14.04 -2.88
CA ILE A 247 -4.76 -13.62 -4.28
C ILE A 247 -3.41 -12.91 -4.46
N CYS A 248 -3.07 -11.97 -3.57
CA CYS A 248 -1.78 -11.29 -3.64
C CYS A 248 -0.62 -12.27 -3.40
N GLN A 249 -0.71 -13.14 -2.37
CA GLN A 249 0.35 -14.08 -2.03
C GLN A 249 0.70 -15.07 -3.16
N LYS A 250 -0.26 -15.43 -3.99
CA LYS A 250 -0.04 -16.26 -5.19
C LYS A 250 1.01 -15.67 -6.15
N HIS A 251 1.19 -14.36 -6.11
CA HIS A 251 2.07 -13.63 -7.02
C HIS A 251 3.31 -13.03 -6.35
N ILE A 252 3.45 -13.16 -5.04
CA ILE A 252 4.53 -12.60 -4.23
C ILE A 252 5.45 -13.71 -3.72
N ASP A 253 6.73 -13.60 -4.03
CA ASP A 253 7.75 -14.60 -3.66
C ASP A 253 8.21 -14.50 -2.20
N ASN A 254 8.27 -13.32 -1.59
CA ASN A 254 8.33 -13.19 -0.13
C ASN A 254 6.92 -13.36 0.47
N ALA A 255 6.59 -12.71 1.57
CA ALA A 255 5.27 -12.77 2.18
C ALA A 255 4.47 -11.47 1.95
N VAL A 256 3.23 -11.47 2.42
CA VAL A 256 2.28 -10.38 2.29
C VAL A 256 1.81 -9.97 3.67
N SER A 257 2.13 -8.73 4.07
CA SER A 257 1.54 -8.12 5.26
C SER A 257 0.13 -7.63 4.93
N LYS A 258 -0.82 -8.12 5.68
CA LYS A 258 -2.22 -7.67 5.61
C LYS A 258 -2.92 -7.91 6.94
N THR A 259 -3.67 -6.90 7.37
CA THR A 259 -4.52 -7.01 8.55
C THR A 259 -5.82 -7.72 8.21
N ILE A 260 -6.13 -8.76 8.96
CA ILE A 260 -7.43 -9.42 8.96
C ILE A 260 -8.23 -8.82 10.12
N ASN A 261 -9.15 -7.94 9.82
CA ASN A 261 -10.03 -7.34 10.83
C ASN A 261 -11.12 -8.35 11.20
N VAL A 262 -11.25 -8.61 12.49
CA VAL A 262 -12.19 -9.59 13.02
C VAL A 262 -13.12 -8.87 14.02
N PRO A 263 -14.44 -8.89 13.85
CA PRO A 263 -15.38 -8.34 14.82
C PRO A 263 -15.22 -8.93 16.22
N THR A 264 -15.58 -8.16 17.24
CA THR A 264 -15.42 -8.56 18.65
C THR A 264 -16.15 -9.86 19.00
N ASP A 265 -17.31 -10.09 18.39
CA ASP A 265 -18.21 -11.23 18.61
C ASP A 265 -18.03 -12.35 17.57
N TYR A 266 -17.03 -12.25 16.68
CA TYR A 266 -16.82 -13.26 15.63
C TYR A 266 -16.44 -14.61 16.26
N PRO A 267 -17.14 -15.72 15.91
CA PRO A 267 -16.88 -17.03 16.50
C PRO A 267 -15.47 -17.55 16.22
N VAL A 268 -14.80 -18.03 17.24
CA VAL A 268 -13.41 -18.56 17.13
C VAL A 268 -13.36 -19.80 16.23
N GLU A 269 -14.35 -20.65 16.31
CA GLU A 269 -14.48 -21.87 15.51
C GLU A 269 -14.58 -21.53 14.01
N THR A 270 -15.44 -20.55 13.68
CA THR A 270 -15.59 -20.08 12.28
C THR A 270 -14.28 -19.46 11.77
N PHE A 271 -13.57 -18.69 12.61
CA PHE A 271 -12.26 -18.16 12.26
C PHE A 271 -11.25 -19.29 12.04
N GLY A 272 -11.27 -20.31 12.88
CA GLY A 272 -10.43 -21.51 12.74
C GLY A 272 -10.65 -22.22 11.40
N GLU A 273 -11.91 -22.40 10.97
CA GLU A 273 -12.25 -22.97 9.67
C GLU A 273 -11.71 -22.14 8.51
N MET A 274 -11.82 -20.81 8.58
CA MET A 274 -11.23 -19.91 7.59
C MET A 274 -9.71 -20.03 7.54
N MET A 275 -9.05 -20.13 8.69
CA MET A 275 -7.59 -20.33 8.75
C MET A 275 -7.16 -21.68 8.20
N LEU A 276 -7.93 -22.75 8.40
CA LEU A 276 -7.66 -24.06 7.77
C LEU A 276 -7.80 -23.99 6.24
N LYS A 277 -8.75 -23.20 5.75
CA LYS A 277 -9.00 -23.02 4.31
C LYS A 277 -7.95 -22.17 3.61
N TYR A 278 -7.57 -21.03 4.20
CA TYR A 278 -6.71 -20.04 3.57
C TYR A 278 -5.25 -20.11 4.02
N GLY A 279 -4.96 -20.58 5.24
CA GLY A 279 -3.62 -20.66 5.79
C GLY A 279 -2.59 -21.33 4.89
N PRO A 280 -2.89 -22.46 4.22
CA PRO A 280 -1.97 -23.08 3.27
C PRO A 280 -1.58 -22.21 2.06
N GLN A 281 -2.34 -21.15 1.79
CA GLN A 281 -2.10 -20.21 0.69
C GLN A 281 -1.32 -18.96 1.14
N LEU A 282 -1.04 -18.82 2.42
CA LEU A 282 -0.44 -17.64 3.04
C LEU A 282 0.93 -17.97 3.62
N LYS A 283 1.85 -17.02 3.62
CA LYS A 283 3.15 -17.13 4.29
C LYS A 283 3.19 -16.43 5.66
N GLY A 284 2.17 -15.67 5.98
CA GLY A 284 2.00 -14.99 7.25
C GLY A 284 0.59 -14.43 7.36
N THR A 285 0.13 -14.17 8.58
CA THR A 285 -1.16 -13.53 8.86
C THR A 285 -1.02 -12.59 10.04
N THR A 286 -1.67 -11.42 9.94
CA THR A 286 -1.83 -10.48 11.04
C THR A 286 -3.33 -10.34 11.32
N VAL A 287 -3.74 -10.73 12.51
CA VAL A 287 -5.14 -10.70 12.92
C VAL A 287 -5.35 -9.60 13.95
N TYR A 288 -6.34 -8.76 13.71
CA TYR A 288 -6.75 -7.72 14.64
C TYR A 288 -8.22 -7.91 14.99
N ARG A 289 -8.48 -8.20 16.28
CA ARG A 289 -9.86 -8.29 16.79
C ARG A 289 -10.27 -6.95 17.37
N SER A 290 -11.37 -6.40 16.89
CA SER A 290 -11.92 -5.12 17.35
C SER A 290 -12.16 -5.15 18.88
N GLY A 291 -11.82 -4.05 19.55
CA GLY A 291 -11.96 -3.95 21.01
C GLY A 291 -10.93 -4.76 21.81
N SER A 292 -9.91 -5.37 21.18
CA SER A 292 -8.86 -6.13 21.89
C SER A 292 -7.87 -5.23 22.65
N ARG A 293 -7.85 -3.93 22.36
CA ARG A 293 -7.03 -2.92 23.03
C ARG A 293 -7.94 -1.86 23.66
N GLY A 294 -7.71 -1.54 24.92
CA GLY A 294 -8.54 -0.58 25.66
C GLY A 294 -8.45 0.88 25.18
N ASN A 295 -7.40 1.23 24.44
CA ASN A 295 -7.20 2.55 23.84
C ASN A 295 -6.84 2.36 22.38
N GLU A 296 -7.83 2.34 21.51
CA GLU A 296 -7.61 2.34 20.06
C GLU A 296 -7.23 3.76 19.62
N PRO A 297 -6.03 3.94 19.03
CA PRO A 297 -5.54 5.26 18.63
C PRO A 297 -6.31 5.87 17.46
N LEU A 298 -7.08 5.04 16.74
CA LEU A 298 -7.90 5.41 15.59
C LEU A 298 -9.32 4.89 15.80
N SER A 299 -10.30 5.78 15.70
CA SER A 299 -11.73 5.43 15.74
C SER A 299 -12.34 5.75 14.39
N PRO A 300 -12.87 4.74 13.64
CA PRO A 300 -13.44 4.98 12.33
C PRO A 300 -14.72 5.84 12.43
N MET A 301 -14.96 6.63 11.42
CA MET A 301 -16.18 7.40 11.19
C MET A 301 -17.01 6.72 10.10
N THR A 302 -18.31 6.81 10.22
CA THR A 302 -19.24 6.45 9.15
C THR A 302 -19.15 7.47 8.01
N ALA A 303 -19.67 7.11 6.83
CA ALA A 303 -19.74 8.05 5.70
C ALA A 303 -20.55 9.30 6.05
N GLN A 304 -21.65 9.17 6.76
CA GLN A 304 -22.47 10.30 7.19
C GLN A 304 -21.70 11.22 8.15
N GLU A 305 -21.03 10.67 9.15
CA GLU A 305 -20.22 11.49 10.09
C GLU A 305 -19.09 12.23 9.38
N ALA A 306 -18.48 11.61 8.36
CA ALA A 306 -17.43 12.26 7.55
C ALA A 306 -18.00 13.42 6.71
N ILE A 307 -19.19 13.24 6.12
CA ILE A 307 -19.90 14.27 5.37
C ILE A 307 -20.30 15.42 6.28
N ASP A 308 -20.95 15.12 7.40
CA ASP A 308 -21.38 16.14 8.37
C ASP A 308 -20.18 16.99 8.85
N TYR A 309 -19.02 16.36 9.00
CA TYR A 309 -17.79 17.07 9.34
C TYR A 309 -17.34 18.01 8.21
N LEU A 310 -17.31 17.54 6.97
CA LEU A 310 -16.91 18.34 5.79
C LEU A 310 -17.84 19.52 5.56
N GLU A 311 -19.15 19.35 5.76
CA GLU A 311 -20.16 20.40 5.61
C GLU A 311 -20.00 21.48 6.71
N ASN A 312 -19.80 21.06 7.97
CA ASN A 312 -19.60 21.97 9.08
C ASN A 312 -18.31 22.80 8.95
N GLU A 313 -17.21 22.20 8.45
CA GLU A 313 -15.97 22.97 8.17
C GLU A 313 -16.19 24.01 7.09
N GLN A 314 -16.93 23.67 6.04
CA GLN A 314 -17.25 24.61 4.96
C GLN A 314 -18.11 25.76 5.45
N ASP A 315 -19.11 25.50 6.26
CA ASP A 315 -19.96 26.54 6.87
C ASP A 315 -19.15 27.45 7.81
N ALA A 316 -18.23 26.90 8.59
CA ALA A 316 -17.34 27.66 9.44
C ALA A 316 -16.40 28.58 8.66
N LEU A 317 -15.84 28.11 7.53
CA LEU A 317 -15.00 28.90 6.63
C LEU A 317 -15.79 30.03 5.96
N ILE A 318 -17.02 29.76 5.49
CA ILE A 318 -17.91 30.77 4.92
C ILE A 318 -18.31 31.81 5.98
N GLY A 319 -18.64 31.34 7.18
CA GLY A 319 -18.98 32.22 8.30
C GLY A 319 -17.83 33.15 8.72
N ALA A 320 -16.59 32.62 8.75
CA ALA A 320 -15.39 33.40 9.02
C ALA A 320 -15.12 34.45 7.92
N ALA A 321 -15.21 34.03 6.65
CA ALA A 321 -15.04 34.93 5.50
C ALA A 321 -16.11 36.07 5.47
N MET A 322 -17.34 35.77 5.90
CA MET A 322 -18.40 36.77 6.02
C MET A 322 -18.24 37.70 7.23
N SER A 323 -17.64 37.22 8.32
CA SER A 323 -17.37 38.06 9.51
C SER A 323 -16.24 39.08 9.32
N ASP A 324 -15.32 38.82 8.40
CA ASP A 324 -14.21 39.73 8.05
C ASP A 324 -14.58 40.77 6.99
N CYS A 325 -15.84 40.81 6.54
CA CYS A 325 -16.32 41.79 5.58
C CYS A 325 -17.31 42.83 6.22
N PRO A 326 -16.83 43.96 6.75
CA PRO A 326 -17.68 44.90 7.47
C PRO A 326 -18.71 45.67 6.62
N SER A 327 -18.69 45.53 5.27
CA SER A 327 -19.49 46.34 4.35
C SER A 327 -20.49 45.61 3.48
N GLY A 328 -20.64 44.28 3.57
CA GLY A 328 -21.67 43.54 2.87
C GLY A 328 -21.57 43.49 1.32
N THR A 329 -20.48 44.00 0.76
CA THR A 329 -20.19 43.97 -0.68
C THR A 329 -18.74 43.60 -0.89
N CYS A 330 -18.45 42.30 -0.85
CA CYS A 330 -17.19 41.75 -1.35
C CYS A 330 -17.31 41.49 -2.85
N GLU A 331 -16.70 42.33 -3.69
CA GLU A 331 -16.39 41.96 -5.06
C GLU A 331 -15.31 40.88 -5.00
N ILE A 332 -15.64 39.69 -5.49
CA ILE A 332 -14.68 38.58 -5.68
C ILE A 332 -13.76 39.02 -6.82
N GLY A 333 -12.67 39.68 -6.49
CA GLY A 333 -11.59 39.98 -7.41
C GLY A 333 -10.84 38.69 -7.73
N SER A 334 -10.78 38.31 -8.98
CA SER A 334 -9.91 37.25 -9.48
C SER A 334 -8.46 37.60 -9.10
N PRO A 335 -7.65 36.68 -8.60
CA PRO A 335 -6.24 36.93 -8.32
C PRO A 335 -5.50 37.22 -9.63
N GLU A 336 -4.96 38.40 -9.79
CA GLU A 336 -4.01 38.71 -10.85
C GLU A 336 -2.71 37.91 -10.62
N PRO A 337 -2.10 37.33 -11.67
CA PRO A 337 -0.82 36.68 -11.54
C PRO A 337 0.28 37.71 -11.23
N GLN A 338 0.91 37.57 -10.07
CA GLN A 338 2.11 38.33 -9.74
C GLN A 338 3.24 37.95 -10.67
N ALA A 339 3.67 38.89 -11.51
CA ALA A 339 4.88 38.75 -12.30
C ALA A 339 6.11 38.87 -11.39
N GLU A 340 6.85 37.79 -11.20
CA GLU A 340 8.16 37.82 -10.54
C GLU A 340 9.14 38.55 -11.45
N ASN A 341 9.64 39.71 -10.99
CA ASN A 341 10.79 40.38 -11.56
C ASN A 341 12.06 39.62 -11.18
N ILE A 342 12.61 38.85 -12.13
CA ILE A 342 13.95 38.31 -12.04
C ILE A 342 14.91 39.50 -12.42
N THR A 343 15.54 40.10 -11.44
CA THR A 343 16.72 40.96 -11.66
C THR A 343 17.97 40.07 -11.69
N THR A 344 18.60 40.05 -12.83
CA THR A 344 19.98 39.56 -13.04
C THR A 344 20.98 40.58 -12.44
N GLU A 345 21.82 40.08 -11.52
CA GLU A 345 23.22 40.46 -11.35
C GLU A 345 24.05 39.26 -10.97
#